data_749e67f2e8db69bf84975d03a091efb9
#
_entry.id   749e67f2e8db69bf84975d03a091efb9
#
_cell.length_a   1.000
_cell.length_b   1.000
_cell.length_c   1.000
_cell.angle_alpha   90.00
_cell.angle_beta   90.00
_cell.angle_gamma   90.00
#
_symmetry.space_group_name_H-M   'P 1'
#
loop_
_entity.id
_entity.type
_entity.pdbx_description
1 polymer ?
#
loop_
_entity_poly.entity_id
_entity_poly.type
_entity_poly.pdbx_seq_one_letter_code
_entity_poly.pdbx_strand_id
1 'polypeptide(L)'
;MRPPPGSASAALGALLCAGAVALAAYASHVAEAAQAARFGMAAAFAFAHGIALIVLAPRRSSLAALVRVLVVLGVAGFSGGLCLAAWRGTGAPTAPIGGSLLIVAWLLAALDLWRRGDRR
;
A
#
# COMPACT_ATOMS: atom_id res chain seq x y z
N MET A 1 28.14 4.14 -6.73
CA MET A 1 27.16 5.27 -6.60
C MET A 1 26.00 4.81 -5.74
N ARG A 2 25.73 5.50 -4.65
CA ARG A 2 24.58 5.16 -3.78
C ARG A 2 23.30 5.75 -4.38
N PRO A 3 22.20 4.99 -4.44
CA PRO A 3 20.93 5.54 -4.89
C PRO A 3 20.47 6.69 -3.98
N PRO A 4 19.73 7.66 -4.51
CA PRO A 4 19.23 8.78 -3.73
C PRO A 4 18.30 8.29 -2.59
N PRO A 5 18.24 9.02 -1.47
CA PRO A 5 17.35 8.66 -0.37
C PRO A 5 15.90 8.55 -0.84
N GLY A 6 15.22 7.48 -0.48
CA GLY A 6 13.84 7.22 -0.86
C GLY A 6 13.66 6.46 -2.18
N SER A 7 14.72 6.25 -2.96
CA SER A 7 14.63 5.52 -4.23
C SER A 7 14.08 4.10 -4.07
N ALA A 8 14.45 3.42 -3.00
CA ALA A 8 13.94 2.07 -2.71
C ALA A 8 12.43 2.07 -2.46
N SER A 9 11.90 3.04 -1.70
CA SER A 9 10.45 3.13 -1.47
C SER A 9 9.69 3.53 -2.73
N ALA A 10 10.28 4.40 -3.56
CA ALA A 10 9.70 4.75 -4.86
C ALA A 10 9.66 3.56 -5.81
N ALA A 11 10.76 2.80 -5.90
CA ALA A 11 10.83 1.60 -6.71
C ALA A 11 9.82 0.53 -6.24
N LEU A 12 9.72 0.31 -4.92
CA LEU A 12 8.72 -0.59 -4.34
C LEU A 12 7.30 -0.11 -4.67
N GLY A 13 7.04 1.19 -4.58
CA GLY A 13 5.76 1.79 -4.96
C GLY A 13 5.40 1.51 -6.42
N ALA A 14 6.36 1.68 -7.34
CA ALA A 14 6.16 1.38 -8.75
C ALA A 14 5.88 -0.12 -9.00
N LEU A 15 6.59 -1.01 -8.30
CA LEU A 15 6.36 -2.45 -8.37
C LEU A 15 4.98 -2.83 -7.84
N LEU A 16 4.52 -2.21 -6.76
CA LEU A 16 3.16 -2.39 -6.24
C LEU A 16 2.11 -1.94 -7.25
N CYS A 17 2.32 -0.82 -7.93
CA CYS A 17 1.42 -0.35 -8.98
C CYS A 17 1.37 -1.34 -10.16
N ALA A 18 2.52 -1.83 -10.61
CA ALA A 18 2.58 -2.82 -11.68
C ALA A 18 1.88 -4.13 -11.29
N GLY A 19 2.15 -4.65 -10.10
CA GLY A 19 1.50 -5.85 -9.57
C GLY A 19 -0.01 -5.66 -9.39
N ALA A 20 -0.43 -4.48 -8.95
CA ALA A 20 -1.85 -4.14 -8.80
C ALA A 20 -2.59 -4.13 -10.13
N VAL A 21 -1.98 -3.60 -11.21
CA VAL A 21 -2.58 -3.64 -12.55
C VAL A 21 -2.71 -5.09 -13.03
N ALA A 22 -1.68 -5.90 -12.85
CA ALA A 22 -1.73 -7.32 -13.21
C ALA A 22 -2.80 -8.08 -12.42
N LEU A 23 -2.91 -7.79 -11.11
CA LEU A 23 -3.92 -8.40 -10.24
C LEU A 23 -5.35 -7.98 -10.63
N ALA A 24 -5.55 -6.71 -10.97
CA ALA A 24 -6.83 -6.20 -11.44
C ALA A 24 -7.26 -6.86 -12.76
N ALA A 25 -6.31 -7.04 -13.68
CA ALA A 25 -6.56 -7.77 -14.93
C ALA A 25 -6.93 -9.23 -14.66
N TYR A 26 -6.21 -9.91 -13.78
CA TYR A 26 -6.53 -11.27 -13.36
C TYR A 26 -7.94 -11.36 -12.75
N ALA A 27 -8.27 -10.46 -11.83
CA ALA A 27 -9.59 -10.40 -11.20
C ALA A 27 -10.73 -10.24 -12.22
N SER A 28 -10.50 -9.44 -13.26
CA SER A 28 -11.52 -9.14 -14.28
C SER A 28 -11.73 -10.23 -15.32
N HIS A 29 -10.69 -11.03 -15.61
CA HIS A 29 -10.71 -11.95 -16.74
C HIS A 29 -10.68 -13.43 -16.35
N VAL A 30 -10.14 -13.80 -15.22
CA VAL A 30 -9.83 -15.18 -14.85
C VAL A 30 -10.52 -15.62 -13.55
N ALA A 31 -10.60 -14.73 -12.56
CA ALA A 31 -11.12 -15.07 -11.25
C ALA A 31 -12.64 -15.28 -11.26
N GLU A 32 -13.12 -16.23 -10.44
CA GLU A 32 -14.54 -16.35 -10.17
C GLU A 32 -15.10 -15.13 -9.42
N ALA A 33 -16.39 -14.85 -9.53
CA ALA A 33 -17.02 -13.63 -9.03
C ALA A 33 -16.72 -13.33 -7.55
N ALA A 34 -16.76 -14.36 -6.69
CA ALA A 34 -16.48 -14.19 -5.26
C ALA A 34 -15.01 -13.85 -4.97
N GLN A 35 -14.09 -14.37 -5.76
CA GLN A 35 -12.66 -14.08 -5.69
C GLN A 35 -12.33 -12.73 -6.32
N ALA A 36 -12.99 -12.41 -7.44
CA ALA A 36 -12.77 -11.18 -8.19
C ALA A 36 -12.94 -9.92 -7.31
N ALA A 37 -13.95 -9.89 -6.45
CA ALA A 37 -14.18 -8.78 -5.54
C ALA A 37 -13.00 -8.57 -4.57
N ARG A 38 -12.45 -9.66 -4.01
CA ARG A 38 -11.31 -9.60 -3.08
C ARG A 38 -10.02 -9.19 -3.78
N PHE A 39 -9.74 -9.78 -4.95
CA PHE A 39 -8.58 -9.41 -5.76
C PHE A 39 -8.67 -7.97 -6.26
N GLY A 40 -9.85 -7.52 -6.68
CA GLY A 40 -10.09 -6.15 -7.10
C GLY A 40 -9.84 -5.14 -5.97
N MET A 41 -10.31 -5.42 -4.76
CA MET A 41 -10.06 -4.59 -3.59
C MET A 41 -8.57 -4.58 -3.22
N ALA A 42 -7.93 -5.75 -3.21
CA ALA A 42 -6.49 -5.85 -2.96
C ALA A 42 -5.66 -5.03 -3.96
N ALA A 43 -6.03 -5.12 -5.26
CA ALA A 43 -5.38 -4.37 -6.32
C ALA A 43 -5.57 -2.85 -6.16
N ALA A 44 -6.78 -2.39 -5.86
CA ALA A 44 -7.05 -0.96 -5.67
C ALA A 44 -6.23 -0.37 -4.51
N PHE A 45 -6.17 -1.07 -3.39
CA PHE A 45 -5.37 -0.63 -2.23
C PHE A 45 -3.87 -0.67 -2.52
N ALA A 46 -3.37 -1.73 -3.16
CA ALA A 46 -1.96 -1.82 -3.54
C ALA A 46 -1.56 -0.71 -4.51
N PHE A 47 -2.40 -0.39 -5.49
CA PHE A 47 -2.15 0.68 -6.46
C PHE A 47 -2.10 2.05 -5.78
N ALA A 48 -3.13 2.40 -5.01
CA ALA A 48 -3.20 3.69 -4.32
C ALA A 48 -2.01 3.90 -3.37
N HIS A 49 -1.64 2.88 -2.62
CA HIS A 49 -0.53 2.96 -1.67
C HIS A 49 0.84 2.84 -2.35
N GLY A 50 0.92 2.19 -3.51
CA GLY A 50 2.09 2.25 -4.38
C GLY A 50 2.39 3.69 -4.83
N ILE A 51 1.37 4.42 -5.27
CA ILE A 51 1.49 5.85 -5.60
C ILE A 51 1.90 6.65 -4.36
N ALA A 52 1.29 6.38 -3.20
CA ALA A 52 1.66 7.06 -1.95
C ALA A 52 3.15 6.89 -1.60
N LEU A 53 3.71 5.69 -1.77
CA LEU A 53 5.14 5.44 -1.56
C LEU A 53 6.03 6.25 -2.51
N ILE A 54 5.64 6.40 -3.77
CA ILE A 54 6.36 7.21 -4.76
C ILE A 54 6.34 8.69 -4.35
N VAL A 55 5.16 9.21 -4.00
CA VAL A 55 4.98 10.62 -3.62
C VAL A 55 5.69 10.95 -2.30
N LEU A 56 5.70 10.02 -1.34
CA LEU A 56 6.36 10.19 -0.05
C LEU A 56 7.87 9.92 -0.08
N ALA A 57 8.38 9.31 -1.16
CA ALA A 57 9.79 8.93 -1.27
C ALA A 57 10.79 10.07 -1.03
N PRO A 58 10.60 11.29 -1.58
CA PRO A 58 11.56 12.39 -1.36
C PRO A 58 11.52 13.00 0.05
N ARG A 59 10.55 12.63 0.87
CA ARG A 59 10.41 13.17 2.23
C ARG A 59 11.42 12.57 3.19
N ARG A 60 12.16 13.42 3.90
CA ARG A 60 13.29 13.01 4.76
C ARG A 60 12.98 13.03 6.27
N SER A 61 11.77 13.41 6.69
CA SER A 61 11.43 13.39 8.11
C SER A 61 11.34 11.95 8.65
N SER A 62 11.66 11.77 9.93
CA SER A 62 11.51 10.49 10.62
C SER A 62 10.05 10.01 10.57
N LEU A 63 9.11 10.97 10.66
CA LEU A 63 7.69 10.68 10.58
C LEU A 63 7.29 10.17 9.18
N ALA A 64 7.81 10.78 8.11
CA ALA A 64 7.59 10.29 6.76
C ALA A 64 8.22 8.90 6.52
N ALA A 65 9.35 8.61 7.15
CA ALA A 65 9.94 7.28 7.11
C ALA A 65 9.06 6.24 7.80
N LEU A 66 8.52 6.56 8.98
CA LEU A 66 7.57 5.72 9.70
C LEU A 66 6.30 5.48 8.87
N VAL A 67 5.74 6.53 8.26
CA VAL A 67 4.56 6.42 7.37
C VAL A 67 4.83 5.43 6.24
N ARG A 68 5.97 5.52 5.56
CA ARG A 68 6.32 4.57 4.49
C ARG A 68 6.39 3.11 4.98
N VAL A 69 6.98 2.88 6.15
CA VAL A 69 7.04 1.54 6.74
C VAL A 69 5.63 1.02 7.05
N LEU A 70 4.78 1.84 7.66
CA LEU A 70 3.40 1.46 7.97
C LEU A 70 2.58 1.21 6.72
N VAL A 71 2.79 1.97 5.64
CA VAL A 71 2.15 1.73 4.35
C VAL A 71 2.56 0.37 3.77
N VAL A 72 3.84 0.05 3.78
CA VAL A 72 4.33 -1.26 3.28
C VAL A 72 3.74 -2.41 4.08
N LEU A 73 3.82 -2.35 5.40
CA LEU A 73 3.26 -3.40 6.28
C LEU A 73 1.74 -3.47 6.17
N GLY A 74 1.08 -2.33 6.09
CA GLY A 74 -0.37 -2.23 5.94
C GLY A 74 -0.87 -2.85 4.64
N VAL A 75 -0.23 -2.54 3.51
CA VAL A 75 -0.55 -3.15 2.21
C VAL A 75 -0.26 -4.64 2.21
N ALA A 76 0.87 -5.06 2.77
CA ALA A 76 1.19 -6.48 2.88
C ALA A 76 0.12 -7.24 3.68
N GLY A 77 -0.31 -6.72 4.82
CA GLY A 77 -1.36 -7.33 5.64
C GLY A 77 -2.75 -7.26 5.00
N PHE A 78 -3.12 -6.13 4.44
CA PHE A 78 -4.44 -5.91 3.85
C PHE A 78 -4.57 -6.58 2.47
N SER A 79 -3.83 -6.10 1.49
CA SER A 79 -3.91 -6.62 0.11
C SER A 79 -3.38 -8.04 0.01
N GLY A 80 -2.26 -8.35 0.67
CA GLY A 80 -1.72 -9.70 0.74
C GLY A 80 -2.67 -10.66 1.43
N GLY A 81 -3.29 -10.24 2.53
CA GLY A 81 -4.30 -11.02 3.26
C GLY A 81 -5.53 -11.33 2.41
N LEU A 82 -6.05 -10.34 1.70
CA LEU A 82 -7.18 -10.53 0.78
C LEU A 82 -6.86 -11.47 -0.38
N CYS A 83 -5.68 -11.34 -0.98
CA CYS A 83 -5.23 -12.24 -2.05
C CYS A 83 -5.13 -13.68 -1.56
N LEU A 84 -4.51 -13.88 -0.40
CA LEU A 84 -4.34 -15.20 0.18
C LEU A 84 -5.69 -15.84 0.54
N ALA A 85 -6.59 -15.05 1.13
CA ALA A 85 -7.94 -15.48 1.46
C ALA A 85 -8.76 -15.84 0.23
N ALA A 86 -8.67 -15.03 -0.83
CA ALA A 86 -9.33 -15.31 -2.10
C ALA A 86 -8.82 -16.61 -2.72
N TRP A 87 -7.52 -16.82 -2.70
CA TRP A 87 -6.89 -18.01 -3.29
C TRP A 87 -7.23 -19.30 -2.53
N ARG A 88 -7.26 -19.23 -1.21
CA ARG A 88 -7.54 -20.38 -0.34
C ARG A 88 -9.03 -20.61 -0.06
N GLY A 89 -9.89 -19.67 -0.43
CA GLY A 89 -11.32 -19.71 -0.08
C GLY A 89 -11.57 -19.58 1.42
N THR A 90 -10.68 -18.88 2.13
CA THR A 90 -10.73 -18.72 3.60
C THR A 90 -11.05 -17.28 4.01
N GLY A 91 -11.12 -17.03 5.33
CA GLY A 91 -11.15 -15.67 5.87
C GLY A 91 -9.80 -14.95 5.70
N ALA A 92 -9.82 -13.63 5.85
CA ALA A 92 -8.64 -12.78 5.74
C ALA A 92 -8.28 -12.14 7.10
N PRO A 93 -7.73 -12.90 8.07
CA PRO A 93 -7.50 -12.42 9.43
C PRO A 93 -6.48 -11.29 9.52
N THR A 94 -5.57 -11.17 8.56
CA THR A 94 -4.55 -10.11 8.51
C THR A 94 -5.07 -8.81 7.88
N ALA A 95 -6.17 -8.86 7.13
CA ALA A 95 -6.71 -7.69 6.45
C ALA A 95 -7.15 -6.57 7.44
N PRO A 96 -7.85 -6.83 8.54
CA PRO A 96 -8.19 -5.79 9.51
C PRO A 96 -6.95 -5.15 10.16
N ILE A 97 -5.92 -5.94 10.43
CA ILE A 97 -4.64 -5.45 11.00
C ILE A 97 -3.96 -4.55 9.98
N GLY A 98 -3.83 -5.01 8.74
CA GLY A 98 -3.26 -4.22 7.65
C GLY A 98 -4.02 -2.93 7.41
N GLY A 99 -5.35 -2.97 7.37
CA GLY A 99 -6.21 -1.80 7.24
C GLY A 99 -6.01 -0.79 8.37
N SER A 100 -5.90 -1.26 9.62
CA SER A 100 -5.62 -0.39 10.77
C SER A 100 -4.27 0.30 10.64
N LEU A 101 -3.23 -0.41 10.19
CA LEU A 101 -1.92 0.18 9.93
C LEU A 101 -1.98 1.27 8.86
N LEU A 102 -2.77 1.07 7.81
CA LEU A 102 -2.97 2.07 6.76
C LEU A 102 -3.68 3.31 7.28
N ILE A 103 -4.69 3.16 8.13
CA ILE A 103 -5.38 4.29 8.77
C ILE A 103 -4.38 5.10 9.61
N VAL A 104 -3.60 4.43 10.46
CA VAL A 104 -2.56 5.09 11.27
C VAL A 104 -1.54 5.80 10.38
N ALA A 105 -1.10 5.15 9.30
CA ALA A 105 -0.16 5.74 8.35
C ALA A 105 -0.69 7.07 7.77
N TRP A 106 -1.94 7.11 7.36
CA TRP A 106 -2.55 8.32 6.82
C TRP A 106 -2.75 9.42 7.85
N LEU A 107 -3.11 9.08 9.09
CA LEU A 107 -3.20 10.06 10.18
C LEU A 107 -1.83 10.69 10.48
N LEU A 108 -0.76 9.87 10.50
CA LEU A 108 0.61 10.35 10.67
C LEU A 108 1.09 11.17 9.47
N ALA A 109 0.70 10.80 8.26
CA ALA A 109 0.99 11.58 7.06
C ALA A 109 0.33 12.95 7.12
N ALA A 110 -0.93 13.03 7.55
CA ALA A 110 -1.63 14.29 7.74
C ALA A 110 -0.90 15.19 8.76
N LEU A 111 -0.44 14.60 9.87
CA LEU A 111 0.34 15.33 10.88
C LEU A 111 1.68 15.84 10.33
N ASP A 112 2.41 15.03 9.56
CA ASP A 112 3.68 15.45 8.93
C ASP A 112 3.48 16.59 7.93
N LEU A 113 2.38 16.53 7.18
CA LEU A 113 2.00 17.58 6.23
C LEU A 113 1.63 18.88 6.92
N TRP A 114 0.82 18.82 7.98
CA TRP A 114 0.40 19.96 8.77
C TRP A 114 1.59 20.71 9.39
N ARG A 115 2.47 19.98 10.07
CA ARG A 115 3.67 20.56 10.72
C ARG A 115 4.61 21.30 9.78
N ARG A 116 4.56 21.00 8.49
CA ARG A 116 5.38 21.67 7.48
C ARG A 116 4.73 22.92 6.94
N GLY A 117 3.40 23.00 6.94
CA GLY A 117 2.67 24.22 6.59
C GLY A 117 3.01 25.39 7.52
N ASP A 118 3.16 25.10 8.82
CA ASP A 118 3.48 26.11 9.85
C ASP A 118 4.94 26.61 9.82
N ARG A 119 5.82 25.96 9.06
CA ARG A 119 7.24 26.33 8.96
C ARG A 119 7.59 27.18 7.75
N ARG A 120 6.60 27.56 6.97
CA ARG A 120 6.73 28.46 5.83
C ARG A 120 6.14 29.82 6.15
#